data_d30b76c9d1b7d7e3d04b634d0e3b5f09
#
_entry.id   d30b76c9d1b7d7e3d04b634d0e3b5f09
#
_cell.length_a   1.000
_cell.length_b   1.000
_cell.length_c   1.000
_cell.angle_alpha   90.00
_cell.angle_beta   90.00
_cell.angle_gamma   90.00
#
_symmetry.space_group_name_H-M   'P 1'
#
loop_
_entity.id
_entity.type
_entity.pdbx_description
1 polymer ?
#
loop_
_entity_poly.entity_id
_entity_poly.type
_entity_poly.pdbx_seq_one_letter_code
_entity_poly.pdbx_strand_id
1 'polypeptide(L)'
;KPKQYLPLFDKKSLFELAVERNMTVCDKICVVGGIDNYLLSRNILKKLKVRPYSEIVEACPRNTAAAIAFAALEADSEDILLVTPSDHLIKNDKFYYKALNSAINLANQGQIVTFGLKPKCAETGFGYIEYADNDVISFREKPNQEMAESFLRSGNFLWNSGCFCFEAG
;
A
#
# COMPACT_ATOMS: atom_id res chain seq x y z
N LYS A 1 3.97 20.23 -6.81
CA LYS A 1 4.63 18.94 -6.60
C LYS A 1 3.81 18.14 -5.60
N PRO A 2 3.37 16.92 -5.88
CA PRO A 2 2.56 16.12 -4.96
C PRO A 2 3.28 15.85 -3.63
N LYS A 3 2.50 15.70 -2.54
CA LYS A 3 3.03 15.58 -1.16
C LYS A 3 4.06 14.47 -0.97
N GLN A 4 3.86 13.32 -1.63
CA GLN A 4 4.75 12.16 -1.52
C GLN A 4 6.16 12.39 -2.08
N TYR A 5 6.37 13.43 -2.90
CA TYR A 5 7.68 13.79 -3.45
C TYR A 5 8.32 15.01 -2.76
N LEU A 6 7.69 15.56 -1.72
CA LEU A 6 8.27 16.64 -0.94
C LEU A 6 9.25 16.09 0.11
N PRO A 7 10.45 16.67 0.27
CA PRO A 7 11.44 16.19 1.23
C PRO A 7 11.09 16.69 2.65
N LEU A 8 10.09 16.07 3.27
CA LEU A 8 9.53 16.49 4.57
C LEU A 8 10.16 15.76 5.76
N PHE A 9 10.86 14.64 5.56
CA PHE A 9 11.41 13.79 6.62
C PHE A 9 12.92 13.62 6.43
N ASP A 10 13.72 14.30 7.23
CA ASP A 10 15.19 14.27 7.16
C ASP A 10 15.74 14.43 5.72
N LYS A 11 15.19 15.38 4.98
CA LYS A 11 15.48 15.64 3.55
C LYS A 11 15.04 14.52 2.60
N LYS A 12 14.31 13.51 3.07
CA LYS A 12 13.70 12.46 2.25
C LYS A 12 12.22 12.72 2.06
N SER A 13 11.70 12.26 0.94
CA SER A 13 10.28 12.25 0.63
C SER A 13 9.63 10.93 1.11
N LEU A 14 8.31 10.93 1.28
CA LEU A 14 7.57 9.69 1.61
C LEU A 14 7.79 8.61 0.57
N PHE A 15 7.85 8.98 -0.71
CA PHE A 15 8.16 8.05 -1.79
C PHE A 15 9.54 7.43 -1.65
N GLU A 16 10.59 8.22 -1.31
CA GLU A 16 11.94 7.70 -1.05
C GLU A 16 11.92 6.69 0.10
N LEU A 17 11.26 7.03 1.21
CA LEU A 17 11.16 6.16 2.39
C LEU A 17 10.41 4.86 2.08
N ALA A 18 9.33 4.92 1.27
CA ALA A 18 8.59 3.74 0.84
C ALA A 18 9.45 2.82 -0.03
N VAL A 19 10.18 3.38 -1.00
CA VAL A 19 11.08 2.61 -1.87
C VAL A 19 12.19 1.96 -1.07
N GLU A 20 12.92 2.73 -0.24
CA GLU A 20 14.01 2.20 0.60
C GLU A 20 13.55 1.05 1.49
N ARG A 21 12.38 1.19 2.12
CA ARG A 21 11.80 0.14 2.96
C ARG A 21 11.50 -1.13 2.15
N ASN A 22 10.86 -0.99 0.99
CA ASN A 22 10.47 -2.14 0.18
C ASN A 22 11.66 -2.82 -0.50
N MET A 23 12.73 -2.09 -0.84
CA MET A 23 13.98 -2.67 -1.36
C MET A 23 14.64 -3.69 -0.41
N THR A 24 14.31 -3.66 0.87
CA THR A 24 14.88 -4.61 1.85
C THR A 24 14.16 -5.96 1.85
N VAL A 25 13.01 -6.07 1.21
CA VAL A 25 12.12 -7.24 1.25
C VAL A 25 11.61 -7.69 -0.11
N CYS A 26 11.82 -6.89 -1.16
CA CYS A 26 11.37 -7.18 -2.51
C CYS A 26 12.57 -7.28 -3.46
N ASP A 27 12.53 -8.27 -4.35
CA ASP A 27 13.56 -8.47 -5.37
C ASP A 27 13.45 -7.45 -6.52
N LYS A 28 12.23 -6.98 -6.79
CA LYS A 28 11.91 -6.01 -7.85
C LYS A 28 10.96 -4.94 -7.32
N ILE A 29 11.15 -3.72 -7.78
CA ILE A 29 10.23 -2.60 -7.51
C ILE A 29 9.46 -2.27 -8.78
N CYS A 30 8.13 -2.24 -8.69
CA CYS A 30 7.25 -1.70 -9.73
C CYS A 30 6.61 -0.40 -9.23
N VAL A 31 6.70 0.66 -10.01
CA VAL A 31 6.05 1.94 -9.68
C VAL A 31 4.92 2.18 -10.67
N VAL A 32 3.70 2.28 -10.15
CA VAL A 32 2.52 2.67 -10.93
C VAL A 32 2.17 4.11 -10.60
N GLY A 33 2.01 4.95 -11.60
CA GLY A 33 1.70 6.36 -11.38
C GLY A 33 1.29 7.11 -12.64
N GLY A 34 0.67 8.27 -12.46
CA GLY A 34 0.21 9.10 -13.56
C GLY A 34 1.35 9.79 -14.31
N ILE A 35 1.07 10.11 -15.57
CA ILE A 35 2.02 10.74 -16.52
C ILE A 35 2.62 12.05 -15.98
N ASP A 36 1.91 12.79 -15.15
CA ASP A 36 2.40 14.06 -14.60
C ASP A 36 3.53 13.89 -13.57
N ASN A 37 3.71 12.68 -13.03
CA ASN A 37 4.59 12.43 -11.89
C ASN A 37 5.70 11.41 -12.18
N TYR A 38 5.65 10.69 -13.30
CA TYR A 38 6.60 9.60 -13.57
C TYR A 38 8.07 10.05 -13.60
N LEU A 39 8.36 11.28 -14.04
CA LEU A 39 9.73 11.81 -14.00
C LEU A 39 10.23 12.03 -12.57
N LEU A 40 9.34 12.34 -11.63
CA LEU A 40 9.71 12.51 -10.22
C LEU A 40 10.08 11.17 -9.58
N SER A 41 9.27 10.13 -9.80
CA SER A 41 9.58 8.77 -9.34
C SER A 41 10.85 8.25 -9.95
N ARG A 42 11.01 8.33 -11.27
CA ARG A 42 12.20 7.89 -12.01
C ARG A 42 13.49 8.55 -11.52
N ASN A 43 13.48 9.85 -11.24
CA ASN A 43 14.64 10.54 -10.70
C ASN A 43 15.04 10.04 -9.31
N ILE A 44 14.05 9.71 -8.47
CA ILE A 44 14.30 9.14 -7.15
C ILE A 44 14.83 7.70 -7.27
N LEU A 45 14.22 6.86 -8.09
CA LEU A 45 14.69 5.49 -8.33
C LEU A 45 16.15 5.46 -8.81
N LYS A 46 16.51 6.37 -9.73
CA LYS A 46 17.90 6.54 -10.19
C LYS A 46 18.84 6.99 -9.06
N LYS A 47 18.42 7.98 -8.25
CA LYS A 47 19.19 8.46 -7.09
C LYS A 47 19.46 7.34 -6.07
N LEU A 48 18.45 6.51 -5.80
CA LEU A 48 18.53 5.36 -4.89
C LEU A 48 19.20 4.13 -5.53
N LYS A 49 19.55 4.19 -6.83
CA LYS A 49 20.15 3.08 -7.58
C LYS A 49 19.29 1.80 -7.54
N VAL A 50 17.98 1.96 -7.52
CA VAL A 50 17.04 0.82 -7.52
C VAL A 50 17.22 -0.01 -8.77
N ARG A 51 17.45 -1.30 -8.62
CA ARG A 51 17.55 -2.27 -9.73
C ARG A 51 17.29 -3.68 -9.20
N PRO A 52 16.47 -4.51 -9.90
CA PRO A 52 15.65 -4.14 -11.06
C PRO A 52 14.42 -3.30 -10.66
N TYR A 53 13.91 -2.50 -11.58
CA TYR A 53 12.62 -1.83 -11.42
C TYR A 53 11.86 -1.72 -12.74
N SER A 54 10.54 -1.63 -12.66
CA SER A 54 9.64 -1.30 -13.77
C SER A 54 8.78 -0.09 -13.42
N GLU A 55 8.27 0.59 -14.44
CA GLU A 55 7.37 1.73 -14.29
C GLU A 55 6.18 1.56 -15.22
N ILE A 56 4.98 1.66 -14.63
CA ILE A 56 3.71 1.67 -15.36
C ILE A 56 3.17 3.09 -15.27
N VAL A 57 3.00 3.74 -16.42
CA VAL A 57 2.52 5.11 -16.49
C VAL A 57 1.07 5.10 -16.94
N GLU A 58 0.18 5.50 -16.04
CA GLU A 58 -1.23 5.62 -16.32
C GLU A 58 -1.51 6.92 -17.09
N ALA A 59 -2.08 6.80 -18.29
CA ALA A 59 -2.53 7.97 -19.07
C ALA A 59 -3.73 8.66 -18.40
N CYS A 60 -4.61 7.88 -17.78
CA CYS A 60 -5.76 8.34 -17.00
C CYS A 60 -5.77 7.59 -15.67
N PRO A 61 -5.35 8.20 -14.56
CA PRO A 61 -5.42 7.57 -13.24
C PRO A 61 -6.86 7.20 -12.89
N ARG A 62 -7.07 5.91 -12.60
CA ARG A 62 -8.35 5.35 -12.18
C ARG A 62 -8.12 4.63 -10.87
N ASN A 63 -8.68 4.83 -9.83
CA ASN A 63 -8.61 4.15 -8.53
C ASN A 63 -7.49 3.08 -8.37
N THR A 64 -7.18 2.71 -7.14
CA THR A 64 -6.09 1.79 -6.78
C THR A 64 -6.21 0.41 -7.46
N ALA A 65 -7.43 -0.10 -7.64
CA ALA A 65 -7.64 -1.43 -8.22
C ALA A 65 -7.10 -1.56 -9.65
N ALA A 66 -7.26 -0.53 -10.50
CA ALA A 66 -6.72 -0.54 -11.86
C ALA A 66 -5.19 -0.55 -11.86
N ALA A 67 -4.57 0.26 -11.00
CA ALA A 67 -3.12 0.30 -10.85
C ALA A 67 -2.55 -1.06 -10.39
N ILE A 68 -3.23 -1.71 -9.44
CA ILE A 68 -2.87 -3.05 -8.95
C ILE A 68 -2.99 -4.09 -10.07
N ALA A 69 -4.10 -4.06 -10.84
CA ALA A 69 -4.31 -4.98 -11.95
C ALA A 69 -3.22 -4.86 -13.03
N PHE A 70 -2.80 -3.64 -13.38
CA PHE A 70 -1.69 -3.44 -14.30
C PHE A 70 -0.36 -4.01 -13.75
N ALA A 71 -0.10 -3.83 -12.47
CA ALA A 71 1.10 -4.40 -11.84
C ALA A 71 1.06 -5.93 -11.82
N ALA A 72 -0.11 -6.54 -11.57
CA ALA A 72 -0.29 -7.99 -11.61
C ALA A 72 -0.09 -8.57 -13.03
N LEU A 73 -0.61 -7.90 -14.05
CA LEU A 73 -0.43 -8.32 -15.44
C LEU A 73 1.02 -8.20 -15.95
N GLU A 74 1.85 -7.36 -15.32
CA GLU A 74 3.28 -7.18 -15.65
C GLU A 74 4.17 -8.16 -14.88
N ALA A 75 3.68 -8.76 -13.81
CA ALA A 75 4.38 -9.74 -12.98
C ALA A 75 4.24 -11.16 -13.55
N ASP A 76 5.15 -12.05 -13.16
CA ASP A 76 4.97 -13.47 -13.43
C ASP A 76 3.85 -14.01 -12.51
N SER A 77 3.10 -15.02 -12.97
CA SER A 77 1.93 -15.55 -12.25
C SER A 77 2.23 -16.02 -10.83
N GLU A 78 3.44 -16.51 -10.60
CA GLU A 78 3.90 -17.01 -9.29
C GLU A 78 4.52 -15.92 -8.40
N ASP A 79 4.62 -14.67 -8.89
CA ASP A 79 5.16 -13.58 -8.10
C ASP A 79 4.20 -13.18 -6.97
N ILE A 80 4.75 -12.98 -5.77
CA ILE A 80 4.02 -12.36 -4.67
C ILE A 80 4.13 -10.85 -4.76
N LEU A 81 3.02 -10.20 -4.97
CA LEU A 81 2.93 -8.74 -5.05
C LEU A 81 2.70 -8.13 -3.67
N LEU A 82 3.57 -7.20 -3.29
CA LEU A 82 3.37 -6.31 -2.15
C LEU A 82 3.00 -4.92 -2.66
N VAL A 83 1.74 -4.57 -2.55
CA VAL A 83 1.22 -3.25 -2.93
C VAL A 83 1.29 -2.31 -1.73
N THR A 84 1.95 -1.17 -1.91
CA THR A 84 2.08 -0.16 -0.85
C THR A 84 1.83 1.25 -1.39
N PRO A 85 1.01 2.06 -0.71
CA PRO A 85 0.91 3.49 -1.02
C PRO A 85 2.25 4.20 -0.83
N SER A 86 2.56 5.11 -1.73
CA SER A 86 3.83 5.86 -1.73
C SER A 86 3.86 7.07 -0.79
N ASP A 87 2.76 7.34 -0.10
CA ASP A 87 2.57 8.53 0.75
C ASP A 87 2.39 8.20 2.24
N HIS A 88 2.72 6.98 2.65
CA HIS A 88 2.63 6.53 4.03
C HIS A 88 3.98 6.56 4.75
N LEU A 89 3.99 7.15 5.96
CA LEU A 89 5.10 7.08 6.89
C LEU A 89 4.91 5.90 7.85
N ILE A 90 5.75 4.89 7.74
CA ILE A 90 5.77 3.75 8.68
C ILE A 90 6.91 3.99 9.67
N LYS A 91 6.57 4.09 10.98
CA LYS A 91 7.51 4.43 12.06
C LYS A 91 8.12 3.22 12.76
N ASN A 92 7.57 2.04 12.57
CA ASN A 92 8.02 0.83 13.28
C ASN A 92 8.24 -0.32 12.30
N ASP A 93 9.46 -0.44 11.84
CA ASP A 93 9.85 -1.45 10.86
C ASP A 93 9.67 -2.89 11.39
N LYS A 94 9.91 -3.15 12.68
CA LYS A 94 9.77 -4.50 13.24
C LYS A 94 8.35 -5.03 13.12
N PHE A 95 7.34 -4.20 13.45
CA PHE A 95 5.94 -4.61 13.30
C PHE A 95 5.54 -4.73 11.84
N TYR A 96 6.03 -3.84 11.00
CA TYR A 96 5.79 -3.90 9.56
C TYR A 96 6.32 -5.20 8.97
N TYR A 97 7.57 -5.55 9.21
CA TYR A 97 8.17 -6.79 8.67
C TYR A 97 7.53 -8.06 9.23
N LYS A 98 7.11 -8.05 10.51
CA LYS A 98 6.36 -9.19 11.07
C LYS A 98 5.02 -9.37 10.37
N ALA A 99 4.26 -8.28 10.15
CA ALA A 99 2.99 -8.34 9.44
C ALA A 99 3.19 -8.78 7.99
N LEU A 100 4.23 -8.28 7.33
CA LEU A 100 4.57 -8.65 5.96
C LEU A 100 4.89 -10.14 5.82
N ASN A 101 5.72 -10.72 6.71
CA ASN A 101 6.01 -12.15 6.69
C ASN A 101 4.74 -13.00 6.85
N SER A 102 3.82 -12.59 7.72
CA SER A 102 2.53 -13.25 7.86
C SER A 102 1.68 -13.14 6.58
N ALA A 103 1.69 -11.96 5.95
CA ALA A 103 0.94 -11.72 4.72
C ALA A 103 1.49 -12.55 3.54
N ILE A 104 2.82 -12.65 3.40
CA ILE A 104 3.46 -13.48 2.37
C ILE A 104 3.08 -14.96 2.55
N ASN A 105 3.06 -15.46 3.78
CA ASN A 105 2.66 -16.84 4.05
C ASN A 105 1.21 -17.12 3.66
N LEU A 106 0.30 -16.16 3.85
CA LEU A 106 -1.10 -16.26 3.45
C LEU A 106 -1.25 -16.13 1.92
N ALA A 107 -0.50 -15.21 1.30
CA ALA A 107 -0.50 -15.03 -0.14
C ALA A 107 -0.02 -16.30 -0.88
N ASN A 108 1.01 -16.97 -0.37
CA ASN A 108 1.48 -18.28 -0.89
C ASN A 108 0.44 -19.42 -0.74
N GLN A 109 -0.64 -19.18 0.00
CA GLN A 109 -1.80 -20.08 0.11
C GLN A 109 -2.97 -19.64 -0.79
N GLY A 110 -2.73 -18.72 -1.72
CA GLY A 110 -3.72 -18.19 -2.64
C GLY A 110 -4.67 -17.16 -2.02
N GLN A 111 -4.31 -16.54 -0.90
CA GLN A 111 -5.15 -15.53 -0.25
C GLN A 111 -4.75 -14.11 -0.69
N ILE A 112 -5.74 -13.25 -0.87
CA ILE A 112 -5.53 -11.81 -1.01
C ILE A 112 -5.55 -11.20 0.38
N VAL A 113 -4.39 -10.71 0.83
CA VAL A 113 -4.22 -10.16 2.18
C VAL A 113 -4.27 -8.63 2.13
N THR A 114 -5.00 -8.03 3.05
CA THR A 114 -5.00 -6.58 3.29
C THR A 114 -4.51 -6.26 4.70
N PHE A 115 -3.92 -5.07 4.87
CA PHE A 115 -3.36 -4.64 6.16
C PHE A 115 -4.29 -3.63 6.80
N GLY A 116 -4.90 -4.02 7.91
CA GLY A 116 -5.74 -3.15 8.72
C GLY A 116 -4.98 -2.51 9.87
N LEU A 117 -5.30 -1.26 10.18
CA LEU A 117 -4.74 -0.53 11.32
C LEU A 117 -5.81 -0.31 12.38
N LYS A 118 -5.49 -0.59 13.65
CA LYS A 118 -6.44 -0.38 14.74
C LYS A 118 -6.82 1.10 14.86
N PRO A 119 -8.11 1.46 14.75
CA PRO A 119 -8.56 2.83 14.86
C PRO A 119 -8.27 3.40 16.26
N LYS A 120 -7.82 4.66 16.29
CA LYS A 120 -7.60 5.40 17.53
C LYS A 120 -8.67 6.48 17.78
N CYS A 121 -9.42 6.82 16.75
CA CYS A 121 -10.49 7.81 16.73
C CYS A 121 -11.46 7.51 15.59
N ALA A 122 -12.59 8.19 15.57
CA ALA A 122 -13.58 8.11 14.49
C ALA A 122 -13.16 9.01 13.32
N GLU A 123 -12.31 8.49 12.46
CA GLU A 123 -11.75 9.23 11.30
C GLU A 123 -12.64 9.03 10.07
N THR A 124 -13.12 10.11 9.47
CA THR A 124 -14.00 10.08 8.29
C THR A 124 -13.25 10.12 6.96
N GLY A 125 -11.96 10.46 6.98
CA GLY A 125 -11.10 10.54 5.81
C GLY A 125 -10.55 9.18 5.36
N PHE A 126 -10.72 8.13 6.15
CA PHE A 126 -10.20 6.79 5.88
C PHE A 126 -11.30 5.81 5.48
N GLY A 127 -10.91 4.79 4.70
CA GLY A 127 -11.71 3.59 4.53
C GLY A 127 -11.59 2.68 5.76
N TYR A 128 -12.62 1.89 6.01
CA TYR A 128 -12.69 0.92 7.11
C TYR A 128 -12.86 -0.49 6.55
N ILE A 129 -12.23 -1.46 7.22
CA ILE A 129 -12.34 -2.88 6.95
C ILE A 129 -13.10 -3.51 8.10
N GLU A 130 -14.30 -4.04 7.84
CA GLU A 130 -15.01 -4.89 8.77
C GLU A 130 -14.43 -6.30 8.71
N TYR A 131 -14.14 -6.90 9.87
CA TYR A 131 -13.53 -8.21 9.92
C TYR A 131 -14.14 -9.09 11.02
N ALA A 132 -14.06 -10.40 10.80
CA ALA A 132 -14.34 -11.41 11.82
C ALA A 132 -13.20 -12.43 11.81
N ASP A 133 -12.65 -12.75 12.97
CA ASP A 133 -11.45 -13.55 13.14
C ASP A 133 -10.26 -12.94 12.38
N ASN A 134 -9.96 -13.37 11.18
CA ASN A 134 -8.99 -12.75 10.29
C ASN A 134 -9.55 -12.51 8.87
N ASP A 135 -10.83 -12.78 8.67
CA ASP A 135 -11.47 -12.65 7.37
C ASP A 135 -12.10 -11.27 7.19
N VAL A 136 -11.93 -10.70 6.00
CA VAL A 136 -12.58 -9.46 5.61
C VAL A 136 -14.06 -9.73 5.30
N ILE A 137 -14.94 -9.05 6.03
CA ILE A 137 -16.39 -9.10 5.79
C ILE A 137 -16.80 -8.05 4.77
N SER A 138 -16.32 -6.82 4.95
CA SER A 138 -16.65 -5.72 4.05
C SER A 138 -15.64 -4.57 4.10
N PHE A 139 -15.62 -3.76 3.02
CA PHE A 139 -14.96 -2.47 2.97
C PHE A 139 -16.01 -1.35 3.06
N ARG A 140 -15.74 -0.33 3.88
CA ARG A 140 -16.56 0.87 4.03
C ARG A 140 -15.72 2.09 3.72
N GLU A 141 -15.99 2.73 2.60
CA GLU A 141 -15.20 3.89 2.16
C GLU A 141 -15.75 5.16 2.79
N LYS A 142 -14.88 5.91 3.46
CA LYS A 142 -15.11 7.26 4.00
C LYS A 142 -16.49 7.45 4.63
N PRO A 143 -16.77 6.83 5.78
CA PRO A 143 -18.06 6.93 6.45
C PRO A 143 -18.30 8.37 6.93
N ASN A 144 -19.55 8.69 7.22
CA ASN A 144 -19.86 9.91 7.97
C ASN A 144 -19.45 9.76 9.45
N GLN A 145 -19.51 10.86 10.21
CA GLN A 145 -19.05 10.90 11.60
C GLN A 145 -19.77 9.85 12.49
N GLU A 146 -21.09 9.75 12.37
CA GLU A 146 -21.91 8.82 13.16
C GLU A 146 -21.53 7.35 12.88
N MET A 147 -21.33 7.01 11.61
CA MET A 147 -20.89 5.66 11.22
C MET A 147 -19.47 5.38 11.71
N ALA A 148 -18.53 6.34 11.59
CA ALA A 148 -17.16 6.18 12.05
C ALA A 148 -17.10 5.94 13.58
N GLU A 149 -17.92 6.64 14.34
CA GLU A 149 -18.07 6.43 15.79
C GLU A 149 -18.68 5.06 16.12
N SER A 150 -19.66 4.61 15.33
CA SER A 150 -20.24 3.28 15.46
C SER A 150 -19.19 2.19 15.21
N PHE A 151 -18.37 2.32 14.15
CA PHE A 151 -17.29 1.38 13.81
C PHE A 151 -16.24 1.33 14.94
N LEU A 152 -15.90 2.48 15.51
CA LEU A 152 -14.97 2.53 16.64
C LEU A 152 -15.52 1.81 17.88
N ARG A 153 -16.82 1.96 18.17
CA ARG A 153 -17.48 1.30 19.32
C ARG A 153 -17.65 -0.21 19.14
N SER A 154 -17.93 -0.67 17.93
CA SER A 154 -18.14 -2.10 17.64
C SER A 154 -16.88 -2.95 17.82
N GLY A 155 -15.70 -2.37 17.61
CA GLY A 155 -14.41 -3.02 17.82
C GLY A 155 -13.99 -4.03 16.75
N ASN A 156 -14.83 -4.28 15.74
CA ASN A 156 -14.57 -5.20 14.63
C ASN A 156 -14.25 -4.47 13.29
N PHE A 157 -13.77 -3.24 13.38
CA PHE A 157 -13.33 -2.45 12.23
C PHE A 157 -11.87 -2.01 12.39
N LEU A 158 -11.16 -2.03 11.27
CA LEU A 158 -9.80 -1.51 11.12
C LEU A 158 -9.78 -0.41 10.07
N TRP A 159 -8.90 0.55 10.18
CA TRP A 159 -8.63 1.46 9.07
C TRP A 159 -7.96 0.72 7.93
N ASN A 160 -8.44 0.94 6.70
CA ASN A 160 -7.79 0.42 5.50
C ASN A 160 -6.47 1.18 5.25
N SER A 161 -5.36 0.47 5.31
CA SER A 161 -4.04 1.05 5.01
C SER A 161 -3.80 1.23 3.50
N GLY A 162 -4.61 0.61 2.64
CA GLY A 162 -4.36 0.55 1.21
C GLY A 162 -3.18 -0.35 0.80
N CYS A 163 -2.62 -1.12 1.75
CA CYS A 163 -1.60 -2.12 1.46
C CYS A 163 -2.25 -3.48 1.23
N PHE A 164 -1.73 -4.21 0.23
CA PHE A 164 -2.18 -5.56 -0.13
C PHE A 164 -0.99 -6.47 -0.38
N CYS A 165 -1.19 -7.78 -0.17
CA CYS A 165 -0.21 -8.81 -0.51
C CYS A 165 -0.95 -10.03 -1.07
N PHE A 166 -0.56 -10.50 -2.26
CA PHE A 166 -1.22 -11.61 -2.95
C PHE A 166 -0.35 -12.14 -4.10
N GLU A 167 -0.64 -13.35 -4.57
CA GLU A 167 -0.04 -13.94 -5.76
C GLU A 167 -0.64 -13.33 -7.03
N ALA A 168 0.20 -13.04 -8.04
CA ALA A 168 -0.20 -12.28 -9.23
C ALA A 168 -1.16 -13.04 -10.17
N GLY A 169 -1.12 -14.38 -10.17
CA GLY A 169 -1.90 -15.28 -11.05
C GLY A 169 -3.28 -15.65 -10.54
#